data_442b4de2d058c99d6ece7855176abd55
#
_entry.id   442b4de2d058c99d6ece7855176abd55
#
_cell.length_a   1.000
_cell.length_b   1.000
_cell.length_c   1.000
_cell.angle_alpha   90.00
_cell.angle_beta   90.00
_cell.angle_gamma   90.00
#
_symmetry.space_group_name_H-M   'P 1'
#
loop_
_entity.id
_entity.type
_entity.pdbx_description
1 polymer ?
#
loop_
_entity_poly.entity_id
_entity_poly.type
_entity_poly.pdbx_seq_one_letter_code
_entity_poly.pdbx_strand_id
1 'polypeptide(L)'
;DYNNTGKINTDSKTPLTTDGVQTGMRNDTLARLVGRWILEGWGMREVVIKALDWNQTNTPPMSVQEVLNTTQSICEGHIRRNPSEDSGIQKWNTSQWQIQLTDDLKEIMDQEDPIEQAKKEKVIDTDPLGLKAFNDPFWDAMDSERIEQYWGDAFVFEQSRVLLLGKPKIGKSHWLGAFAAAATTGTEFMGRSFSRPLKVMWLQAEIIHEFLKKRIEMYYQPFHHDAELYNIGKSNLIASGRLRKNLMRDNDIDAIADSIEYHKPDLVMIDPIINFFSGEENSNSEIHEMLSRVDKLIELYKVAVIIAHHTGKERADDLSFMSARGGSAFAGWMDSGIKLSGKKPNITLFYEARNAREPEQHLAYFDFERGHFRVVDAQDSPDEVEIARVVASAMSKQKFYSRKELELLARQALKENELASGERAARYAVSYVQKYLGERVK
;
A
#
# COMPACT_ATOMS: atom_id res chain seq x y z
N ASP A 1 -22.00 20.15 19.35
CA ASP A 1 -23.11 19.21 19.14
C ASP A 1 -24.29 19.61 20.03
N TYR A 2 -25.39 20.00 19.39
CA TYR A 2 -26.67 20.20 20.08
C TYR A 2 -27.22 18.81 20.45
N ASN A 3 -27.07 18.43 21.71
CA ASN A 3 -27.74 17.21 22.18
C ASN A 3 -29.25 17.46 22.42
N ASN A 4 -30.04 16.42 22.52
CA ASN A 4 -31.51 16.49 22.77
C ASN A 4 -31.94 17.28 24.02
N THR A 5 -31.00 17.80 24.81
CA THR A 5 -31.26 18.62 26.00
C THR A 5 -31.04 20.11 25.76
N GLY A 6 -30.65 20.53 24.56
CA GLY A 6 -30.54 21.94 24.14
C GLY A 6 -29.39 22.72 24.75
N LYS A 7 -28.37 22.06 25.30
CA LYS A 7 -27.11 22.71 25.73
C LYS A 7 -26.04 22.50 24.68
N ILE A 8 -25.28 23.56 24.39
CA ILE A 8 -24.09 23.47 23.53
C ILE A 8 -23.08 22.60 24.28
N ASN A 9 -22.65 21.53 23.66
CA ASN A 9 -21.56 20.72 24.20
C ASN A 9 -20.23 21.43 23.93
N THR A 10 -19.70 22.11 24.94
CA THR A 10 -18.42 22.84 24.87
C THR A 10 -17.20 21.93 24.88
N ASP A 11 -17.39 20.61 25.01
CA ASP A 11 -16.31 19.62 25.13
C ASP A 11 -15.82 19.02 23.80
N SER A 12 -16.37 19.40 22.65
CA SER A 12 -15.79 18.96 21.38
C SER A 12 -14.51 19.77 21.09
N LYS A 13 -13.36 19.16 21.31
CA LYS A 13 -12.00 19.70 21.07
C LYS A 13 -11.65 19.90 19.59
N THR A 14 -12.58 19.81 18.69
CA THR A 14 -12.35 20.08 17.27
C THR A 14 -12.44 21.56 17.03
N PRO A 15 -11.38 22.25 16.56
CA PRO A 15 -11.46 23.66 16.21
C PRO A 15 -12.55 23.86 15.17
N LEU A 16 -13.48 24.82 15.41
CA LEU A 16 -14.40 25.26 14.37
C LEU A 16 -13.59 26.01 13.33
N THR A 17 -13.37 25.39 12.19
CA THR A 17 -12.73 26.05 11.06
C THR A 17 -13.73 27.00 10.41
N THR A 18 -13.28 28.20 10.07
CA THR A 18 -13.99 29.14 9.21
C THR A 18 -13.74 28.84 7.74
N ASP A 19 -12.85 27.88 7.45
CA ASP A 19 -12.59 27.42 6.11
C ASP A 19 -13.75 26.56 5.60
N GLY A 20 -13.88 26.50 4.27
CA GLY A 20 -14.93 25.71 3.64
C GLY A 20 -14.81 24.21 3.92
N VAL A 21 -15.96 23.54 3.95
CA VAL A 21 -16.05 22.10 4.20
C VAL A 21 -16.70 21.36 3.04
N GLN A 22 -16.45 20.07 2.95
CA GLN A 22 -16.98 19.21 1.88
C GLN A 22 -18.46 18.87 2.06
N THR A 23 -19.08 18.42 0.98
CA THR A 23 -20.47 17.91 0.97
C THR A 23 -20.71 16.88 2.08
N GLY A 24 -21.82 17.02 2.79
CA GLY A 24 -22.20 16.14 3.92
C GLY A 24 -21.87 16.72 5.30
N MET A 25 -20.90 17.63 5.43
CA MET A 25 -20.58 18.29 6.71
C MET A 25 -21.04 19.74 6.80
N ARG A 26 -21.50 20.33 5.68
CA ARG A 26 -21.78 21.77 5.56
C ARG A 26 -22.90 22.24 6.49
N ASN A 27 -24.02 21.53 6.55
CA ASN A 27 -25.17 21.93 7.39
C ASN A 27 -24.84 21.84 8.88
N ASP A 28 -24.12 20.81 9.31
CA ASP A 28 -23.68 20.67 10.70
C ASP A 28 -22.67 21.75 11.08
N THR A 29 -21.70 22.03 10.22
CA THR A 29 -20.71 23.09 10.45
C THR A 29 -21.36 24.46 10.48
N LEU A 30 -22.27 24.77 9.55
CA LEU A 30 -23.02 26.01 9.54
C LEU A 30 -23.83 26.18 10.83
N ALA A 31 -24.56 25.14 11.26
CA ALA A 31 -25.33 25.19 12.49
C ALA A 31 -24.48 25.51 13.73
N ARG A 32 -23.27 24.96 13.80
CA ARG A 32 -22.30 25.22 14.88
C ARG A 32 -21.73 26.64 14.80
N LEU A 33 -21.40 27.14 13.61
CA LEU A 33 -20.93 28.51 13.40
C LEU A 33 -21.99 29.52 13.77
N VAL A 34 -23.24 29.35 13.30
CA VAL A 34 -24.38 30.18 13.65
C VAL A 34 -24.58 30.23 15.17
N GLY A 35 -24.59 29.05 15.83
CA GLY A 35 -24.72 28.97 17.28
C GLY A 35 -23.59 29.72 18.01
N ARG A 36 -22.37 29.69 17.51
CA ARG A 36 -21.22 30.44 18.04
C ARG A 36 -21.39 31.95 17.87
N TRP A 37 -21.76 32.42 16.69
CA TRP A 37 -21.95 33.87 16.42
C TRP A 37 -23.06 34.46 17.27
N ILE A 38 -24.14 33.70 17.53
CA ILE A 38 -25.18 34.07 18.45
C ILE A 38 -24.63 34.29 19.87
N LEU A 39 -23.79 33.38 20.36
CA LEU A 39 -23.17 33.48 21.68
C LEU A 39 -22.14 34.63 21.78
N GLU A 40 -21.53 35.02 20.66
CA GLU A 40 -20.65 36.16 20.54
C GLU A 40 -21.42 37.50 20.52
N GLY A 41 -22.79 37.47 20.52
CA GLY A 41 -23.65 38.64 20.60
C GLY A 41 -23.99 39.25 19.26
N TRP A 42 -23.70 38.57 18.14
CA TRP A 42 -24.02 39.07 16.80
C TRP A 42 -25.55 39.14 16.59
N GLY A 43 -26.00 40.18 15.92
CA GLY A 43 -27.40 40.33 15.54
C GLY A 43 -27.77 39.40 14.39
N MET A 44 -29.09 39.20 14.17
CA MET A 44 -29.60 38.26 13.17
C MET A 44 -29.07 38.58 11.76
N ARG A 45 -29.05 39.86 11.38
CA ARG A 45 -28.57 40.30 10.06
C ARG A 45 -27.10 39.93 9.85
N GLU A 46 -26.27 40.23 10.84
CA GLU A 46 -24.84 39.93 10.78
C GLU A 46 -24.58 38.43 10.74
N VAL A 47 -25.36 37.66 11.47
CA VAL A 47 -25.27 36.18 11.45
C VAL A 47 -25.60 35.62 10.07
N VAL A 48 -26.64 36.17 9.40
CA VAL A 48 -27.01 35.73 8.04
C VAL A 48 -25.92 36.09 7.02
N ILE A 49 -25.41 37.34 7.09
CA ILE A 49 -24.32 37.77 6.18
C ILE A 49 -23.10 36.87 6.36
N LYS A 50 -22.67 36.62 7.61
CA LYS A 50 -21.55 35.71 7.89
C LYS A 50 -21.81 34.27 7.41
N ALA A 51 -23.03 33.77 7.49
CA ALA A 51 -23.41 32.46 7.01
C ALA A 51 -23.31 32.35 5.49
N LEU A 52 -23.73 33.38 4.76
CA LEU A 52 -23.62 33.44 3.31
C LEU A 52 -22.17 33.58 2.86
N ASP A 53 -21.38 34.47 3.51
CA ASP A 53 -19.95 34.63 3.22
C ASP A 53 -19.18 33.30 3.46
N TRP A 54 -19.44 32.66 4.59
CA TRP A 54 -18.83 31.35 4.87
C TRP A 54 -19.22 30.31 3.82
N ASN A 55 -20.48 30.30 3.36
CA ASN A 55 -20.94 29.35 2.36
C ASN A 55 -20.17 29.48 1.03
N GLN A 56 -19.68 30.66 0.67
CA GLN A 56 -18.86 30.85 -0.54
C GLN A 56 -17.51 30.13 -0.46
N THR A 57 -17.03 29.82 0.74
CA THR A 57 -15.77 29.04 0.92
C THR A 57 -15.96 27.53 0.74
N ASN A 58 -17.21 27.04 0.67
CA ASN A 58 -17.50 25.61 0.48
C ASN A 58 -17.38 25.19 -1.00
N THR A 59 -17.04 23.93 -1.24
CA THR A 59 -16.91 23.39 -2.60
C THR A 59 -17.68 22.07 -2.71
N PRO A 60 -18.84 22.04 -3.42
CA PRO A 60 -19.61 23.18 -3.91
C PRO A 60 -20.31 23.93 -2.75
N PRO A 61 -20.71 25.20 -2.88
CA PRO A 61 -21.49 25.90 -1.87
C PRO A 61 -22.91 25.30 -1.73
N MET A 62 -23.54 25.54 -0.59
CA MET A 62 -24.98 25.23 -0.41
C MET A 62 -25.84 26.26 -1.15
N SER A 63 -27.09 25.90 -1.46
CA SER A 63 -28.03 26.91 -1.97
C SER A 63 -28.27 27.99 -0.93
N VAL A 64 -28.50 29.22 -1.39
CA VAL A 64 -28.82 30.35 -0.52
C VAL A 64 -30.02 30.01 0.38
N GLN A 65 -31.05 29.37 -0.17
CA GLN A 65 -32.24 28.99 0.59
C GLN A 65 -31.91 27.97 1.70
N GLU A 66 -31.00 27.03 1.48
CA GLU A 66 -30.55 26.06 2.49
C GLU A 66 -29.78 26.76 3.62
N VAL A 67 -28.90 27.71 3.29
CA VAL A 67 -28.19 28.54 4.29
C VAL A 67 -29.16 29.33 5.15
N LEU A 68 -30.13 30.00 4.52
CA LEU A 68 -31.14 30.79 5.21
C LEU A 68 -32.00 29.93 6.13
N ASN A 69 -32.51 28.81 5.65
CA ASN A 69 -33.34 27.89 6.42
C ASN A 69 -32.59 27.32 7.65
N THR A 70 -31.34 26.94 7.48
CA THR A 70 -30.50 26.43 8.57
C THR A 70 -30.24 27.54 9.60
N THR A 71 -29.84 28.75 9.15
CA THR A 71 -29.57 29.90 10.01
C THR A 71 -30.80 30.28 10.79
N GLN A 72 -31.95 30.44 10.12
CA GLN A 72 -33.22 30.76 10.75
C GLN A 72 -33.62 29.75 11.82
N SER A 73 -33.55 28.45 11.50
CA SER A 73 -33.90 27.36 12.44
C SER A 73 -33.08 27.42 13.74
N ILE A 74 -31.78 27.71 13.64
CA ILE A 74 -30.91 27.82 14.82
C ILE A 74 -31.21 29.05 15.63
N CYS A 75 -31.42 30.21 14.98
CA CYS A 75 -31.78 31.46 15.66
C CYS A 75 -33.13 31.39 16.38
N GLU A 76 -34.18 30.85 15.73
CA GLU A 76 -35.49 30.64 16.35
C GLU A 76 -35.42 29.63 17.52
N GLY A 77 -34.58 28.59 17.39
CA GLY A 77 -34.31 27.64 18.44
C GLY A 77 -33.63 28.29 19.66
N HIS A 78 -32.72 29.25 19.44
CA HIS A 78 -32.06 30.01 20.51
C HIS A 78 -33.06 30.93 21.21
N ILE A 79 -33.85 31.72 20.49
CA ILE A 79 -34.87 32.62 21.04
C ILE A 79 -35.89 31.87 21.90
N ARG A 80 -36.37 30.73 21.42
CA ARG A 80 -37.32 29.88 22.18
C ARG A 80 -36.78 29.34 23.51
N ARG A 81 -35.49 29.07 23.56
CA ARG A 81 -34.83 28.50 24.76
C ARG A 81 -34.38 29.55 25.75
N ASN A 82 -34.12 30.76 25.32
CA ASN A 82 -33.61 31.86 26.14
C ASN A 82 -34.50 33.12 26.05
N PRO A 83 -35.78 33.05 26.44
CA PRO A 83 -36.74 34.14 26.22
C PRO A 83 -36.43 35.41 27.04
N SER A 84 -35.57 35.33 28.05
CA SER A 84 -35.20 36.48 28.93
C SER A 84 -33.81 37.05 28.63
N GLU A 85 -33.12 36.55 27.63
CA GLU A 85 -31.78 37.00 27.31
C GLU A 85 -31.81 38.24 26.40
N ASP A 86 -31.24 39.36 26.86
CA ASP A 86 -31.15 40.59 26.03
C ASP A 86 -30.01 40.47 24.98
N SER A 87 -30.12 39.46 24.11
CA SER A 87 -29.21 39.26 22.99
C SER A 87 -29.65 40.04 21.77
N GLY A 88 -28.71 40.44 20.91
CA GLY A 88 -28.99 41.16 19.66
C GLY A 88 -30.04 40.47 18.77
N ILE A 89 -30.27 39.16 18.97
CA ILE A 89 -31.25 38.34 18.25
C ILE A 89 -32.68 38.52 18.78
N GLN A 90 -32.87 38.83 20.05
CA GLN A 90 -34.22 38.93 20.66
C GLN A 90 -35.00 40.17 20.24
N LYS A 91 -34.33 41.16 19.70
CA LYS A 91 -34.97 42.39 19.13
C LYS A 91 -35.67 42.10 17.80
N TRP A 92 -35.60 40.84 17.31
CA TRP A 92 -36.20 40.46 16.04
C TRP A 92 -37.56 39.78 16.22
N ASN A 93 -38.59 40.41 15.67
CA ASN A 93 -39.92 39.82 15.53
C ASN A 93 -39.94 39.00 14.22
N THR A 94 -40.44 37.76 14.25
CA THR A 94 -40.58 36.87 13.10
C THR A 94 -41.29 37.48 11.89
N SER A 95 -42.20 38.45 12.12
CA SER A 95 -42.86 39.23 11.06
C SER A 95 -41.95 40.29 10.43
N GLN A 96 -40.96 40.80 11.13
CA GLN A 96 -39.95 41.73 10.56
C GLN A 96 -38.87 41.04 9.77
N TRP A 97 -38.60 39.78 10.04
CA TRP A 97 -37.72 38.91 9.24
C TRP A 97 -38.15 38.90 7.77
N GLN A 98 -39.43 38.75 7.48
CA GLN A 98 -39.95 38.73 6.10
C GLN A 98 -39.91 40.11 5.38
N ILE A 99 -39.90 41.23 6.12
CA ILE A 99 -40.00 42.55 5.53
C ILE A 99 -38.64 43.27 5.35
N GLN A 100 -37.70 43.13 6.28
CA GLN A 100 -36.41 43.80 6.20
C GLN A 100 -35.33 42.98 5.45
N LEU A 101 -35.47 41.67 5.37
CA LEU A 101 -34.66 40.86 4.48
C LEU A 101 -34.99 41.10 2.98
N THR A 102 -36.17 41.74 2.72
CA THR A 102 -36.71 41.82 1.36
C THR A 102 -35.94 42.79 0.44
N ASP A 103 -35.29 43.78 0.93
CA ASP A 103 -34.60 44.73 0.02
C ASP A 103 -33.11 44.41 -0.15
N ASP A 104 -32.41 44.09 0.93
CA ASP A 104 -30.96 43.71 0.86
C ASP A 104 -30.75 42.26 0.42
N LEU A 105 -31.71 41.34 0.74
CA LEU A 105 -31.65 39.95 0.30
C LEU A 105 -32.34 39.71 -1.04
N LYS A 106 -33.23 40.58 -1.52
CA LYS A 106 -33.70 40.54 -2.91
C LYS A 106 -32.53 40.69 -3.89
N GLU A 107 -31.62 41.59 -3.61
CA GLU A 107 -30.42 41.74 -4.44
C GLU A 107 -29.50 40.48 -4.39
N ILE A 108 -29.50 39.74 -3.24
CA ILE A 108 -28.78 38.49 -3.07
C ILE A 108 -29.60 37.28 -3.57
N MET A 109 -30.95 37.32 -3.43
CA MET A 109 -31.85 36.27 -3.90
C MET A 109 -32.20 36.37 -5.39
N ASP A 110 -32.14 37.57 -5.97
CA ASP A 110 -32.23 37.82 -7.43
C ASP A 110 -30.89 37.50 -8.14
N GLN A 111 -29.78 37.31 -7.39
CA GLN A 111 -28.62 36.59 -7.89
C GLN A 111 -29.03 35.13 -8.00
N GLU A 112 -29.02 34.59 -9.22
CA GLU A 112 -29.25 33.16 -9.48
C GLU A 112 -28.47 32.30 -8.48
N ASP A 113 -29.12 31.23 -7.97
CA ASP A 113 -28.49 30.26 -7.05
C ASP A 113 -27.04 30.01 -7.50
N PRO A 114 -26.02 30.24 -6.64
CA PRO A 114 -24.63 30.02 -7.01
C PRO A 114 -24.37 28.65 -7.64
N ILE A 115 -25.17 27.62 -7.27
CA ILE A 115 -25.12 26.30 -7.88
C ILE A 115 -25.71 26.33 -9.29
N GLU A 116 -26.78 27.09 -9.55
CA GLU A 116 -27.36 27.26 -10.90
C GLU A 116 -26.51 28.19 -11.76
N GLN A 117 -25.95 29.27 -11.21
CA GLN A 117 -24.97 30.13 -11.93
C GLN A 117 -23.72 29.30 -12.25
N ALA A 118 -23.16 28.54 -11.29
CA ALA A 118 -22.02 27.65 -11.53
C ALA A 118 -22.33 26.57 -12.59
N LYS A 119 -23.58 26.13 -12.71
CA LYS A 119 -24.02 25.22 -13.79
C LYS A 119 -24.18 25.93 -15.14
N LYS A 120 -24.62 27.18 -15.15
CA LYS A 120 -24.84 27.98 -16.40
C LYS A 120 -23.52 28.58 -16.92
N GLU A 121 -22.61 29.01 -16.01
CA GLU A 121 -21.30 29.55 -16.40
C GLU A 121 -20.25 28.44 -16.68
N LYS A 122 -20.53 27.22 -16.26
CA LYS A 122 -19.64 26.09 -16.56
C LYS A 122 -19.83 25.66 -18.02
N VAL A 123 -19.24 26.43 -18.93
CA VAL A 123 -18.92 25.86 -20.26
C VAL A 123 -17.95 24.71 -19.97
N ILE A 124 -18.47 23.49 -19.94
CA ILE A 124 -17.65 22.28 -19.83
C ILE A 124 -17.04 22.08 -21.23
N ASP A 125 -15.93 22.79 -21.46
CA ASP A 125 -15.16 22.70 -22.70
C ASP A 125 -14.32 21.41 -22.74
N THR A 126 -14.13 20.78 -21.58
CA THR A 126 -13.42 19.53 -21.42
C THR A 126 -14.14 18.63 -20.43
N ASP A 127 -14.11 17.30 -20.67
CA ASP A 127 -14.65 16.35 -19.71
C ASP A 127 -13.95 16.50 -18.34
N PRO A 128 -14.68 16.74 -17.23
CA PRO A 128 -14.08 16.90 -15.88
C PRO A 128 -13.31 15.67 -15.38
N LEU A 129 -13.64 14.49 -15.88
CA LEU A 129 -12.96 13.24 -15.53
C LEU A 129 -11.80 12.93 -16.49
N GLY A 130 -11.63 13.71 -17.56
CA GLY A 130 -10.61 13.47 -18.57
C GLY A 130 -10.84 12.22 -19.42
N LEU A 131 -12.09 11.70 -19.47
CA LEU A 131 -12.41 10.52 -20.26
C LEU A 131 -12.28 10.82 -21.76
N LYS A 132 -11.73 9.88 -22.50
CA LYS A 132 -11.52 9.97 -23.92
C LYS A 132 -12.16 8.78 -24.63
N ALA A 133 -12.88 9.03 -25.72
CA ALA A 133 -13.34 7.94 -26.59
C ALA A 133 -12.13 7.21 -27.17
N PHE A 134 -12.22 5.89 -27.37
CA PHE A 134 -11.08 5.10 -27.84
C PHE A 134 -10.56 5.51 -29.22
N ASN A 135 -11.37 6.18 -30.05
CA ASN A 135 -10.98 6.77 -31.32
C ASN A 135 -10.43 8.20 -31.20
N ASP A 136 -10.26 8.74 -30.00
CA ASP A 136 -9.64 10.04 -29.77
C ASP A 136 -8.14 9.95 -30.07
N PRO A 137 -7.54 10.94 -30.78
CA PRO A 137 -6.10 10.99 -31.04
C PRO A 137 -5.21 10.90 -29.80
N PHE A 138 -5.77 11.14 -28.62
CA PHE A 138 -5.10 10.92 -27.35
C PHE A 138 -4.55 9.49 -27.21
N TRP A 139 -5.35 8.48 -27.62
CA TRP A 139 -4.92 7.07 -27.51
C TRP A 139 -3.84 6.72 -28.53
N ASP A 140 -3.88 7.30 -29.73
CA ASP A 140 -2.86 7.11 -30.75
C ASP A 140 -1.53 7.77 -30.36
N ALA A 141 -1.59 8.84 -29.55
CA ALA A 141 -0.42 9.51 -29.02
C ALA A 141 0.16 8.83 -27.75
N MET A 142 -0.56 7.87 -27.17
CA MET A 142 -0.07 7.07 -26.05
C MET A 142 0.94 6.05 -26.56
N ASP A 143 2.17 6.24 -26.16
CA ASP A 143 3.22 5.25 -26.33
C ASP A 143 3.18 4.29 -25.16
N SER A 144 2.67 3.10 -25.36
CA SER A 144 2.62 2.05 -24.35
C SER A 144 4.01 1.53 -23.96
N GLU A 145 5.03 1.77 -24.79
CA GLU A 145 6.42 1.45 -24.51
C GLU A 145 7.10 2.54 -23.63
N ARG A 146 6.42 3.66 -23.40
CA ARG A 146 6.94 4.78 -22.61
C ARG A 146 7.05 4.48 -21.11
N ILE A 147 6.30 3.50 -20.59
CA ILE A 147 6.42 3.08 -19.20
C ILE A 147 7.68 2.24 -19.06
N GLU A 148 8.64 2.74 -18.30
CA GLU A 148 9.89 2.03 -18.07
C GLU A 148 9.66 0.73 -17.29
N GLN A 149 10.12 -0.38 -17.87
CA GLN A 149 10.02 -1.69 -17.26
C GLN A 149 11.29 -1.95 -16.44
N TYR A 150 11.14 -2.20 -15.14
CA TYR A 150 12.29 -2.35 -14.26
C TYR A 150 12.76 -3.80 -14.14
N TRP A 151 11.84 -4.74 -13.92
CA TRP A 151 12.18 -6.14 -13.70
C TRP A 151 11.12 -7.09 -14.23
N GLY A 152 11.55 -8.05 -15.03
CA GLY A 152 10.64 -8.98 -15.71
C GLY A 152 9.71 -8.25 -16.68
N ASP A 153 9.01 -8.97 -17.52
CA ASP A 153 8.10 -8.41 -18.53
C ASP A 153 6.87 -7.78 -17.85
N ALA A 154 6.93 -6.46 -17.58
CA ALA A 154 5.89 -5.69 -16.90
C ALA A 154 5.51 -6.21 -15.50
N PHE A 155 6.42 -6.89 -14.79
CA PHE A 155 6.15 -7.35 -13.43
C PHE A 155 6.47 -6.27 -12.38
N VAL A 156 7.61 -5.59 -12.50
CA VAL A 156 7.94 -4.34 -11.80
C VAL A 156 8.27 -3.28 -12.85
N PHE A 157 7.54 -2.21 -12.86
CA PHE A 157 7.64 -1.10 -13.81
C PHE A 157 7.43 0.23 -13.10
N GLU A 158 7.72 1.32 -13.78
CA GLU A 158 7.50 2.68 -13.27
C GLU A 158 6.06 2.84 -12.75
N GLN A 159 5.94 3.29 -11.50
CA GLN A 159 4.65 3.46 -10.81
C GLN A 159 3.91 2.14 -10.47
N SER A 160 4.55 0.98 -10.58
CA SER A 160 3.90 -0.28 -10.21
C SER A 160 3.74 -0.44 -8.70
N ARG A 161 2.67 -1.14 -8.33
CA ARG A 161 2.32 -1.52 -6.96
C ARG A 161 2.57 -3.00 -6.75
N VAL A 162 3.59 -3.35 -5.97
CA VAL A 162 3.99 -4.74 -5.78
C VAL A 162 3.81 -5.17 -4.33
N LEU A 163 3.17 -6.32 -4.13
CA LEU A 163 2.97 -6.92 -2.81
C LEU A 163 3.89 -8.13 -2.63
N LEU A 164 4.77 -8.09 -1.61
CA LEU A 164 5.56 -9.23 -1.17
C LEU A 164 4.92 -9.84 0.08
N LEU A 165 4.30 -10.99 -0.06
CA LEU A 165 3.51 -11.63 0.97
C LEU A 165 4.19 -12.91 1.52
N GLY A 166 4.02 -13.20 2.80
CA GLY A 166 4.49 -14.45 3.39
C GLY A 166 4.45 -14.44 4.91
N LYS A 167 4.55 -15.65 5.50
CA LYS A 167 4.57 -15.86 6.96
C LYS A 167 5.65 -15.00 7.63
N PRO A 168 5.50 -14.60 8.91
CA PRO A 168 6.60 -14.04 9.68
C PRO A 168 7.84 -14.94 9.63
N LYS A 169 9.01 -14.31 9.48
CA LYS A 169 10.32 -14.97 9.45
C LYS A 169 10.57 -15.94 8.27
N ILE A 170 9.69 -15.99 7.26
CA ILE A 170 9.90 -16.83 6.06
C ILE A 170 11.11 -16.38 5.22
N GLY A 171 11.48 -15.10 5.26
CA GLY A 171 12.60 -14.58 4.49
C GLY A 171 12.27 -13.38 3.61
N LYS A 172 11.11 -12.70 3.79
CA LYS A 172 10.74 -11.51 3.00
C LYS A 172 11.82 -10.45 2.95
N SER A 173 12.35 -10.02 4.11
CA SER A 173 13.44 -9.03 4.16
C SER A 173 14.75 -9.52 3.51
N HIS A 174 15.00 -10.83 3.51
CA HIS A 174 16.14 -11.41 2.77
C HIS A 174 15.88 -11.37 1.26
N TRP A 175 14.65 -11.66 0.83
CA TRP A 175 14.26 -11.54 -0.56
C TRP A 175 14.40 -10.08 -1.05
N LEU A 176 13.87 -9.12 -0.27
CA LEU A 176 14.01 -7.69 -0.57
C LEU A 176 15.45 -7.22 -0.63
N GLY A 177 16.30 -7.68 0.30
CA GLY A 177 17.72 -7.29 0.30
C GLY A 177 18.49 -7.85 -0.90
N ALA A 178 18.27 -9.12 -1.26
CA ALA A 178 18.86 -9.72 -2.45
C ALA A 178 18.32 -9.11 -3.74
N PHE A 179 17.00 -8.83 -3.80
CA PHE A 179 16.39 -8.10 -4.91
C PHE A 179 16.97 -6.70 -5.06
N ALA A 180 17.10 -5.95 -3.96
CA ALA A 180 17.69 -4.62 -3.97
C ALA A 180 19.14 -4.62 -4.46
N ALA A 181 19.94 -5.61 -4.04
CA ALA A 181 21.31 -5.72 -4.49
C ALA A 181 21.41 -5.98 -6.01
N ALA A 182 20.56 -6.83 -6.54
CA ALA A 182 20.45 -7.07 -7.98
C ALA A 182 19.88 -5.85 -8.74
N ALA A 183 18.84 -5.22 -8.21
CA ALA A 183 18.21 -4.04 -8.81
C ALA A 183 19.19 -2.87 -8.90
N THR A 184 19.95 -2.60 -7.83
CA THR A 184 20.89 -1.48 -7.77
C THR A 184 22.14 -1.70 -8.62
N THR A 185 22.48 -2.95 -8.92
CA THR A 185 23.57 -3.32 -9.85
C THR A 185 23.08 -3.52 -11.28
N GLY A 186 21.77 -3.61 -11.52
CA GLY A 186 21.19 -3.92 -12.82
C GLY A 186 21.44 -5.36 -13.28
N THR A 187 21.72 -6.26 -12.35
CA THR A 187 22.01 -7.68 -12.66
C THR A 187 20.75 -8.52 -12.64
N GLU A 188 20.85 -9.74 -13.12
CA GLU A 188 19.74 -10.68 -13.09
C GLU A 188 19.37 -11.08 -11.66
N PHE A 189 18.05 -11.24 -11.41
CA PHE A 189 17.52 -11.78 -10.18
C PHE A 189 16.39 -12.79 -10.49
N MET A 190 16.50 -13.98 -9.95
CA MET A 190 15.50 -15.04 -10.13
C MET A 190 15.22 -15.35 -11.62
N GLY A 191 16.25 -15.40 -12.46
CA GLY A 191 16.13 -15.68 -13.88
C GLY A 191 15.57 -14.54 -14.74
N ARG A 192 15.52 -13.31 -14.18
CA ARG A 192 14.97 -12.12 -14.84
C ARG A 192 15.92 -10.95 -14.73
N SER A 193 16.14 -10.27 -15.84
CA SER A 193 17.02 -9.12 -15.91
C SER A 193 16.32 -7.83 -15.48
N PHE A 194 17.10 -6.91 -14.92
CA PHE A 194 16.70 -5.51 -14.79
C PHE A 194 17.03 -4.77 -16.08
N SER A 195 16.25 -3.76 -16.43
CA SER A 195 16.48 -2.92 -17.61
C SER A 195 17.77 -2.10 -17.49
N ARG A 196 18.09 -1.70 -16.27
CA ARG A 196 19.27 -0.93 -15.87
C ARG A 196 19.51 -1.02 -14.36
N PRO A 197 20.64 -0.51 -13.84
CA PRO A 197 20.76 -0.25 -12.41
C PRO A 197 19.70 0.74 -11.93
N LEU A 198 18.95 0.36 -10.90
CA LEU A 198 17.90 1.18 -10.29
C LEU A 198 18.38 1.83 -9.01
N LYS A 199 17.91 3.03 -8.72
CA LYS A 199 18.06 3.66 -7.42
C LYS A 199 16.95 3.18 -6.49
N VAL A 200 17.32 2.47 -5.43
CA VAL A 200 16.38 1.81 -4.52
C VAL A 200 16.41 2.46 -3.15
N MET A 201 15.24 2.87 -2.65
CA MET A 201 15.06 3.34 -1.28
C MET A 201 14.38 2.24 -0.45
N TRP A 202 15.06 1.75 0.59
CA TRP A 202 14.54 0.71 1.48
C TRP A 202 14.17 1.28 2.85
N LEU A 203 12.88 1.47 3.08
CA LEU A 203 12.30 1.88 4.35
C LEU A 203 12.14 0.65 5.25
N GLN A 204 13.12 0.42 6.12
CA GLN A 204 13.17 -0.75 7.00
C GLN A 204 12.82 -0.36 8.44
N ALA A 205 11.82 -1.03 9.06
CA ALA A 205 11.31 -0.68 10.38
C ALA A 205 11.76 -1.60 11.53
N GLU A 206 12.21 -2.82 11.24
CA GLU A 206 12.48 -3.83 12.28
C GLU A 206 13.96 -3.96 12.64
N ILE A 207 14.86 -3.82 11.66
CA ILE A 207 16.28 -4.16 11.80
C ILE A 207 17.06 -2.92 12.18
N ILE A 208 17.89 -2.98 13.24
CA ILE A 208 18.79 -1.89 13.63
C ILE A 208 19.92 -1.72 12.61
N HIS A 209 20.49 -0.53 12.56
CA HIS A 209 21.47 -0.13 11.53
C HIS A 209 22.66 -1.10 11.43
N GLU A 210 23.19 -1.57 12.55
CA GLU A 210 24.35 -2.44 12.60
C GLU A 210 24.08 -3.82 11.97
N PHE A 211 22.90 -4.39 12.24
CA PHE A 211 22.49 -5.65 11.61
C PHE A 211 22.06 -5.47 10.17
N LEU A 212 21.43 -4.33 9.85
CA LEU A 212 21.07 -4.02 8.46
C LEU A 212 22.33 -3.89 7.60
N LYS A 213 23.36 -3.17 8.07
CA LYS A 213 24.65 -3.05 7.39
C LYS A 213 25.25 -4.42 7.10
N LYS A 214 25.32 -5.33 8.10
CA LYS A 214 25.86 -6.68 7.90
C LYS A 214 25.07 -7.47 6.85
N ARG A 215 23.75 -7.31 6.83
CA ARG A 215 22.91 -7.97 5.82
C ARG A 215 23.14 -7.38 4.42
N ILE A 216 23.21 -6.07 4.30
CA ILE A 216 23.53 -5.41 3.04
C ILE A 216 24.88 -5.89 2.52
N GLU A 217 25.91 -5.91 3.34
CA GLU A 217 27.25 -6.45 2.97
C GLU A 217 27.15 -7.90 2.47
N MET A 218 26.33 -8.74 3.12
CA MET A 218 26.09 -10.11 2.70
C MET A 218 25.39 -10.18 1.32
N TYR A 219 24.38 -9.35 1.06
CA TYR A 219 23.66 -9.34 -0.23
C TYR A 219 24.55 -8.85 -1.37
N TYR A 220 25.54 -7.99 -1.09
CA TYR A 220 26.48 -7.49 -2.08
C TYR A 220 27.72 -8.37 -2.24
N GLN A 221 27.90 -9.41 -1.42
CA GLN A 221 29.04 -10.32 -1.53
C GLN A 221 29.21 -10.93 -2.93
N PRO A 222 28.16 -11.33 -3.66
CA PRO A 222 28.32 -11.84 -5.03
C PRO A 222 29.00 -10.86 -6.01
N PHE A 223 28.96 -9.57 -5.73
CA PHE A 223 29.49 -8.51 -6.60
C PHE A 223 30.89 -8.03 -6.19
N HIS A 224 31.49 -8.55 -5.12
CA HIS A 224 32.81 -8.10 -4.64
C HIS A 224 33.95 -8.37 -5.62
N HIS A 225 33.76 -9.26 -6.58
CA HIS A 225 34.76 -9.55 -7.62
C HIS A 225 34.78 -8.50 -8.73
N ASP A 226 33.76 -7.65 -8.82
CA ASP A 226 33.63 -6.54 -9.74
C ASP A 226 33.48 -5.23 -8.95
N ALA A 227 34.56 -4.49 -8.82
CA ALA A 227 34.61 -3.26 -8.02
C ALA A 227 33.71 -2.15 -8.58
N GLU A 228 33.55 -2.07 -9.90
CA GLU A 228 32.70 -1.09 -10.55
C GLU A 228 31.24 -1.37 -10.24
N LEU A 229 30.80 -2.60 -10.50
CA LEU A 229 29.43 -3.07 -10.23
C LEU A 229 29.06 -2.95 -8.74
N TYR A 230 29.99 -3.33 -7.86
CA TYR A 230 29.82 -3.19 -6.43
C TYR A 230 29.63 -1.74 -5.98
N ASN A 231 30.42 -0.80 -6.53
CA ASN A 231 30.31 0.62 -6.20
C ASN A 231 29.03 1.24 -6.78
N ILE A 232 28.62 0.87 -7.99
CA ILE A 232 27.33 1.28 -8.57
C ILE A 232 26.20 0.84 -7.64
N GLY A 233 26.17 -0.43 -7.27
CA GLY A 233 25.13 -0.97 -6.39
C GLY A 233 25.06 -0.24 -5.05
N LYS A 234 26.21 0.00 -4.41
CA LYS A 234 26.26 0.72 -3.13
C LYS A 234 25.79 2.17 -3.21
N SER A 235 26.10 2.87 -4.29
CA SER A 235 25.67 4.27 -4.48
C SER A 235 24.16 4.38 -4.77
N ASN A 236 23.56 3.34 -5.32
CA ASN A 236 22.16 3.29 -5.69
C ASN A 236 21.25 2.79 -4.56
N LEU A 237 21.80 2.21 -3.46
CA LEU A 237 21.00 1.77 -2.34
C LEU A 237 20.92 2.84 -1.25
N ILE A 238 19.71 3.32 -0.99
CA ILE A 238 19.38 4.22 0.11
C ILE A 238 18.60 3.39 1.15
N ALA A 239 19.14 3.23 2.34
CA ALA A 239 18.49 2.43 3.36
C ALA A 239 18.68 3.02 4.76
N SER A 240 17.69 2.85 5.62
CA SER A 240 17.75 3.20 7.03
C SER A 240 17.17 2.07 7.86
N GLY A 241 17.86 1.69 8.92
CA GLY A 241 17.37 0.69 9.86
C GLY A 241 16.42 1.28 10.89
N ARG A 242 15.47 0.46 11.34
CA ARG A 242 14.52 0.74 12.41
C ARG A 242 13.82 2.10 12.27
N LEU A 243 13.41 2.42 11.05
CA LEU A 243 12.70 3.65 10.76
C LEU A 243 11.33 3.66 11.47
N ARG A 244 11.04 4.76 12.16
CA ARG A 244 9.80 4.93 12.90
C ARG A 244 8.98 6.05 12.30
N LYS A 245 8.21 5.70 11.31
CA LYS A 245 7.29 6.59 10.61
C LYS A 245 5.92 5.93 10.49
N ASN A 246 4.88 6.73 10.37
CA ASN A 246 3.50 6.26 10.26
C ASN A 246 2.82 6.93 9.07
N LEU A 247 2.40 6.13 8.10
CA LEU A 247 1.75 6.59 6.87
C LEU A 247 0.39 7.27 7.11
N MET A 248 -0.22 7.08 8.31
CA MET A 248 -1.47 7.74 8.68
C MET A 248 -1.25 9.14 9.28
N ARG A 249 -0.01 9.56 9.50
CA ARG A 249 0.34 10.88 10.04
C ARG A 249 0.92 11.76 8.95
N ASP A 250 0.35 12.94 8.76
CA ASP A 250 0.75 13.84 7.68
C ASP A 250 2.24 14.22 7.77
N ASN A 251 2.74 14.63 8.92
CA ASN A 251 4.16 14.96 9.10
C ASN A 251 5.11 13.78 8.78
N ASP A 252 4.67 12.54 8.96
CA ASP A 252 5.51 11.37 8.71
C ASP A 252 5.50 11.01 7.22
N ILE A 253 4.34 11.14 6.55
CA ILE A 253 4.26 10.93 5.11
C ILE A 253 4.97 12.06 4.35
N ASP A 254 4.87 13.30 4.83
CA ASP A 254 5.62 14.44 4.26
C ASP A 254 7.12 14.19 4.34
N ALA A 255 7.64 13.71 5.48
CA ALA A 255 9.05 13.37 5.63
C ALA A 255 9.50 12.22 4.70
N ILE A 256 8.61 11.26 4.40
CA ILE A 256 8.88 10.22 3.40
C ILE A 256 8.88 10.84 1.99
N ALA A 257 7.92 11.70 1.69
CA ALA A 257 7.83 12.43 0.43
C ALA A 257 9.07 13.29 0.17
N ASP A 258 9.51 14.07 1.16
CA ASP A 258 10.74 14.88 1.09
C ASP A 258 11.98 14.00 0.84
N SER A 259 12.03 12.82 1.47
CA SER A 259 13.13 11.88 1.26
C SER A 259 13.11 11.29 -0.15
N ILE A 260 11.93 11.01 -0.72
CA ILE A 260 11.79 10.55 -2.11
C ILE A 260 12.22 11.68 -3.07
N GLU A 261 11.78 12.90 -2.84
CA GLU A 261 12.17 14.07 -3.65
C GLU A 261 13.68 14.33 -3.60
N TYR A 262 14.29 14.20 -2.42
CA TYR A 262 15.72 14.41 -2.24
C TYR A 262 16.56 13.32 -2.92
N HIS A 263 16.20 12.06 -2.75
CA HIS A 263 16.98 10.94 -3.26
C HIS A 263 16.62 10.55 -4.69
N LYS A 264 15.38 10.84 -5.14
CA LYS A 264 14.85 10.48 -6.47
C LYS A 264 15.05 8.99 -6.78
N PRO A 265 14.52 8.07 -5.96
CA PRO A 265 14.61 6.64 -6.24
C PRO A 265 13.69 6.25 -7.40
N ASP A 266 14.04 5.19 -8.11
CA ASP A 266 13.16 4.53 -9.06
C ASP A 266 12.16 3.62 -8.33
N LEU A 267 12.60 3.04 -7.21
CA LEU A 267 11.88 2.04 -6.44
C LEU A 267 11.95 2.33 -4.94
N VAL A 268 10.81 2.30 -4.28
CA VAL A 268 10.68 2.37 -2.82
C VAL A 268 10.22 1.02 -2.27
N MET A 269 10.93 0.47 -1.30
CA MET A 269 10.56 -0.77 -0.60
C MET A 269 10.17 -0.47 0.84
N ILE A 270 9.01 -0.94 1.29
CA ILE A 270 8.48 -0.74 2.66
C ILE A 270 8.46 -2.10 3.38
N ASP A 271 9.27 -2.25 4.44
CA ASP A 271 9.52 -3.55 5.07
C ASP A 271 9.49 -3.49 6.61
N PRO A 272 8.45 -4.08 7.23
CA PRO A 272 7.14 -4.40 6.67
C PRO A 272 6.16 -3.22 6.80
N ILE A 273 5.15 -3.16 5.95
CA ILE A 273 4.16 -2.06 5.93
C ILE A 273 3.44 -1.89 7.27
N ILE A 274 3.21 -2.97 8.00
CA ILE A 274 2.46 -2.92 9.25
C ILE A 274 3.14 -2.05 10.32
N ASN A 275 4.45 -1.90 10.27
CA ASN A 275 5.18 -1.05 11.20
C ASN A 275 5.10 0.45 10.83
N PHE A 276 4.54 0.76 9.66
CA PHE A 276 4.22 2.11 9.18
C PHE A 276 2.72 2.42 9.28
N PHE A 277 1.96 1.59 9.97
CA PHE A 277 0.52 1.70 10.11
C PHE A 277 0.10 1.67 11.58
N SER A 278 -0.79 2.56 12.00
CA SER A 278 -1.30 2.63 13.38
C SER A 278 -2.78 2.29 13.52
N GLY A 279 -3.43 1.92 12.43
CA GLY A 279 -4.84 1.53 12.42
C GLY A 279 -5.06 0.03 12.71
N GLU A 280 -6.29 -0.41 12.60
CA GLU A 280 -6.64 -1.81 12.78
C GLU A 280 -6.29 -2.64 11.53
N GLU A 281 -5.42 -3.66 11.68
CA GLU A 281 -4.99 -4.57 10.61
C GLU A 281 -6.14 -5.28 9.89
N ASN A 282 -7.31 -5.41 10.52
CA ASN A 282 -8.48 -6.07 9.94
C ASN A 282 -9.51 -5.08 9.37
N SER A 283 -9.28 -3.78 9.51
CA SER A 283 -10.14 -2.73 8.95
C SER A 283 -9.77 -2.46 7.49
N ASN A 284 -10.55 -2.98 6.56
CA ASN A 284 -10.32 -2.72 5.13
C ASN A 284 -10.37 -1.22 4.80
N SER A 285 -11.21 -0.43 5.46
CA SER A 285 -11.32 1.01 5.21
C SER A 285 -10.04 1.77 5.60
N GLU A 286 -9.46 1.46 6.76
CA GLU A 286 -8.22 2.09 7.21
C GLU A 286 -7.01 1.65 6.37
N ILE A 287 -6.99 0.38 5.94
CA ILE A 287 -5.98 -0.11 5.00
C ILE A 287 -6.10 0.59 3.65
N HIS A 288 -7.32 0.78 3.13
CA HIS A 288 -7.54 1.53 1.90
C HIS A 288 -7.08 2.99 2.03
N GLU A 289 -7.32 3.64 3.16
CA GLU A 289 -6.82 4.99 3.41
C GLU A 289 -5.28 5.03 3.39
N MET A 290 -4.62 4.11 4.08
CA MET A 290 -3.16 3.99 4.07
C MET A 290 -2.63 3.76 2.64
N LEU A 291 -3.20 2.82 1.90
CA LEU A 291 -2.79 2.50 0.53
C LEU A 291 -3.02 3.69 -0.42
N SER A 292 -4.12 4.45 -0.25
CA SER A 292 -4.37 5.68 -1.01
C SER A 292 -3.28 6.74 -0.78
N ARG A 293 -2.71 6.82 0.43
CA ARG A 293 -1.57 7.71 0.71
C ARG A 293 -0.29 7.23 0.02
N VAL A 294 -0.09 5.91 -0.07
CA VAL A 294 1.01 5.34 -0.86
C VAL A 294 0.82 5.61 -2.34
N ASP A 295 -0.41 5.48 -2.87
CA ASP A 295 -0.74 5.79 -4.27
C ASP A 295 -0.39 7.24 -4.63
N LYS A 296 -0.66 8.20 -3.73
CA LYS A 296 -0.26 9.61 -3.94
C LYS A 296 1.26 9.77 -4.08
N LEU A 297 2.06 9.03 -3.30
CA LEU A 297 3.51 9.05 -3.46
C LEU A 297 3.94 8.46 -4.82
N ILE A 298 3.32 7.34 -5.22
CA ILE A 298 3.56 6.70 -6.51
C ILE A 298 3.25 7.67 -7.66
N GLU A 299 2.08 8.30 -7.64
CA GLU A 299 1.62 9.20 -8.69
C GLU A 299 2.44 10.48 -8.77
N LEU A 300 2.78 11.08 -7.62
CA LEU A 300 3.51 12.34 -7.55
C LEU A 300 4.97 12.19 -7.98
N TYR A 301 5.64 11.13 -7.52
CA TYR A 301 7.07 10.93 -7.72
C TYR A 301 7.41 9.92 -8.81
N LYS A 302 6.42 9.29 -9.44
CA LYS A 302 6.58 8.29 -10.49
C LYS A 302 7.42 7.08 -10.07
N VAL A 303 7.42 6.75 -8.78
CA VAL A 303 8.20 5.64 -8.20
C VAL A 303 7.40 4.34 -8.23
N ALA A 304 8.09 3.21 -8.43
CA ALA A 304 7.50 1.91 -8.12
C ALA A 304 7.55 1.67 -6.60
N VAL A 305 6.58 0.91 -6.06
CA VAL A 305 6.55 0.58 -4.63
C VAL A 305 6.42 -0.92 -4.42
N ILE A 306 7.31 -1.51 -3.62
CA ILE A 306 7.17 -2.88 -3.12
C ILE A 306 6.84 -2.83 -1.62
N ILE A 307 5.73 -3.43 -1.25
CA ILE A 307 5.28 -3.54 0.13
C ILE A 307 5.48 -4.97 0.63
N ALA A 308 6.26 -5.17 1.70
CA ALA A 308 6.30 -6.44 2.41
C ALA A 308 5.19 -6.52 3.46
N HIS A 309 4.43 -7.61 3.43
CA HIS A 309 3.33 -7.82 4.37
C HIS A 309 3.23 -9.26 4.87
N HIS A 310 2.50 -9.49 5.96
CA HIS A 310 2.32 -10.79 6.57
C HIS A 310 1.01 -11.46 6.16
N THR A 311 1.05 -12.79 6.00
CA THR A 311 -0.19 -13.60 5.92
C THR A 311 -0.89 -13.68 7.28
N GLY A 312 -2.22 -13.81 7.27
CA GLY A 312 -2.99 -14.14 8.46
C GLY A 312 -2.65 -15.54 9.00
N LYS A 313 -2.81 -15.76 10.31
CA LYS A 313 -2.45 -17.05 10.95
C LYS A 313 -3.24 -18.24 10.40
N GLU A 314 -4.53 -18.04 10.16
CA GLU A 314 -5.45 -19.09 9.70
C GLU A 314 -5.34 -19.40 8.21
N ARG A 315 -4.75 -18.48 7.44
CA ARG A 315 -4.62 -18.55 5.97
C ARG A 315 -3.18 -18.74 5.51
N ALA A 316 -2.32 -19.22 6.40
CA ALA A 316 -0.89 -19.28 6.13
C ALA A 316 -0.51 -20.24 5.00
N ASP A 317 -1.33 -21.28 4.74
CA ASP A 317 -1.14 -22.26 3.68
C ASP A 317 -2.02 -22.00 2.45
N ASP A 318 -2.90 -20.99 2.50
CA ASP A 318 -3.66 -20.50 1.35
C ASP A 318 -2.69 -19.77 0.40
N LEU A 319 -2.63 -20.19 -0.86
CA LEU A 319 -1.74 -19.61 -1.88
C LEU A 319 -2.25 -18.28 -2.45
N SER A 320 -3.51 -17.93 -2.19
CA SER A 320 -4.11 -16.67 -2.63
C SER A 320 -3.51 -15.47 -1.91
N PHE A 321 -3.39 -14.33 -2.60
CA PHE A 321 -3.05 -13.03 -2.01
C PHE A 321 -4.13 -12.48 -1.08
N MET A 322 -5.35 -13.02 -1.16
CA MET A 322 -6.42 -12.78 -0.18
C MET A 322 -6.06 -13.26 1.24
N SER A 323 -5.02 -14.10 1.38
CA SER A 323 -4.50 -14.56 2.67
C SER A 323 -3.71 -13.48 3.44
N ALA A 324 -3.43 -12.32 2.86
CA ALA A 324 -2.86 -11.18 3.57
C ALA A 324 -3.76 -10.77 4.76
N ARG A 325 -3.20 -10.23 5.82
CA ARG A 325 -3.99 -9.55 6.85
C ARG A 325 -4.63 -8.30 6.24
N GLY A 326 -5.95 -8.10 6.37
CA GLY A 326 -6.68 -7.11 5.58
C GLY A 326 -6.75 -7.44 4.07
N GLY A 327 -6.80 -8.72 3.74
CA GLY A 327 -6.50 -9.37 2.46
C GLY A 327 -7.10 -8.76 1.21
N SER A 328 -8.39 -8.39 1.22
CA SER A 328 -9.04 -7.86 0.01
C SER A 328 -8.50 -6.49 -0.41
N ALA A 329 -8.13 -5.64 0.54
CA ALA A 329 -7.59 -4.31 0.23
C ALA A 329 -6.23 -4.42 -0.46
N PHE A 330 -5.31 -5.24 0.06
CA PHE A 330 -3.98 -5.42 -0.54
C PHE A 330 -4.04 -6.16 -1.88
N ALA A 331 -4.85 -7.22 -1.99
CA ALA A 331 -5.00 -7.97 -3.23
C ALA A 331 -5.64 -7.13 -4.33
N GLY A 332 -6.61 -6.26 -3.99
CA GLY A 332 -7.21 -5.32 -4.94
C GLY A 332 -6.29 -4.18 -5.36
N TRP A 333 -5.36 -3.79 -4.49
CA TRP A 333 -4.44 -2.68 -4.71
C TRP A 333 -3.27 -3.04 -5.63
N MET A 334 -2.68 -4.22 -5.49
CA MET A 334 -1.47 -4.61 -6.20
C MET A 334 -1.66 -4.74 -7.71
N ASP A 335 -0.64 -4.36 -8.47
CA ASP A 335 -0.49 -4.71 -9.89
C ASP A 335 0.22 -6.05 -10.04
N SER A 336 1.15 -6.35 -9.14
CA SER A 336 1.87 -7.62 -9.11
C SER A 336 2.07 -8.10 -7.67
N GLY A 337 2.04 -9.40 -7.47
CA GLY A 337 2.23 -10.04 -6.18
C GLY A 337 3.28 -11.14 -6.22
N ILE A 338 4.08 -11.21 -5.14
CA ILE A 338 5.05 -12.28 -4.90
C ILE A 338 4.74 -12.88 -3.54
N LYS A 339 4.43 -14.15 -3.49
CA LYS A 339 4.15 -14.84 -2.23
C LYS A 339 5.21 -15.89 -1.93
N LEU A 340 5.80 -15.78 -0.74
CA LEU A 340 6.75 -16.74 -0.21
C LEU A 340 6.04 -17.77 0.64
N SER A 341 6.23 -19.06 0.32
CA SER A 341 5.70 -20.20 1.08
C SER A 341 6.81 -21.21 1.35
N GLY A 342 6.57 -22.17 2.27
CA GLY A 342 7.54 -23.20 2.63
C GLY A 342 8.32 -22.90 3.90
N LYS A 343 9.52 -23.46 4.01
CA LYS A 343 10.46 -23.29 5.14
C LYS A 343 11.87 -23.07 4.59
N LYS A 344 12.61 -22.15 5.26
CA LYS A 344 14.03 -21.95 4.92
C LYS A 344 14.83 -23.25 5.09
N PRO A 345 15.82 -23.50 4.24
CA PRO A 345 16.27 -22.63 3.15
C PRO A 345 15.42 -22.72 1.88
N ASN A 346 14.51 -23.72 1.76
CA ASN A 346 13.68 -23.97 0.60
C ASN A 346 12.39 -23.15 0.66
N ILE A 347 12.21 -22.25 -0.30
CA ILE A 347 11.07 -21.33 -0.38
C ILE A 347 10.45 -21.45 -1.76
N THR A 348 9.14 -21.67 -1.81
CA THR A 348 8.38 -21.59 -3.05
C THR A 348 7.88 -20.18 -3.26
N LEU A 349 8.08 -19.63 -4.45
CA LEU A 349 7.62 -18.33 -4.89
C LEU A 349 6.42 -18.52 -5.83
N PHE A 350 5.32 -17.88 -5.46
CA PHE A 350 4.12 -17.79 -6.27
C PHE A 350 3.99 -16.35 -6.75
N TYR A 351 3.50 -16.18 -7.97
CA TYR A 351 3.37 -14.89 -8.61
C TYR A 351 1.94 -14.66 -9.06
N GLU A 352 1.50 -13.41 -9.02
CA GLU A 352 0.25 -12.94 -9.58
C GLU A 352 0.52 -11.60 -10.25
N ALA A 353 0.00 -11.35 -11.45
CA ALA A 353 0.22 -10.12 -12.18
C ALA A 353 -1.02 -9.68 -12.93
N ARG A 354 -1.32 -8.37 -12.89
CA ARG A 354 -2.45 -7.76 -13.59
C ARG A 354 -2.10 -7.44 -15.05
N ASN A 355 -0.89 -6.93 -15.28
CA ASN A 355 -0.47 -6.36 -16.55
C ASN A 355 0.60 -7.18 -17.26
N ALA A 356 1.04 -8.28 -16.66
CA ALA A 356 2.09 -9.14 -17.17
C ALA A 356 1.62 -10.59 -17.27
N ARG A 357 2.29 -11.39 -18.10
CA ARG A 357 2.15 -12.84 -18.01
C ARG A 357 2.71 -13.29 -16.67
N GLU A 358 1.92 -14.05 -15.90
CA GLU A 358 2.38 -14.58 -14.63
C GLU A 358 3.59 -15.47 -14.84
N PRO A 359 4.67 -15.22 -14.06
CA PRO A 359 5.80 -16.13 -14.04
C PRO A 359 5.39 -17.52 -13.56
N GLU A 360 6.08 -18.54 -14.06
CA GLU A 360 5.93 -19.88 -13.49
C GLU A 360 6.36 -19.87 -12.02
N GLN A 361 5.71 -20.71 -11.23
CA GLN A 361 6.07 -20.93 -9.84
C GLN A 361 7.52 -21.43 -9.76
N HIS A 362 8.33 -20.81 -8.91
CA HIS A 362 9.72 -21.20 -8.71
C HIS A 362 9.96 -21.72 -7.30
N LEU A 363 10.72 -22.81 -7.22
CA LEU A 363 11.37 -23.18 -5.98
C LEU A 363 12.69 -22.40 -5.87
N ALA A 364 12.88 -21.71 -4.75
CA ALA A 364 14.07 -20.93 -4.49
C ALA A 364 14.77 -21.43 -3.22
N TYR A 365 16.08 -21.53 -3.29
CA TYR A 365 16.96 -21.80 -2.16
C TYR A 365 17.62 -20.50 -1.71
N PHE A 366 17.48 -20.15 -0.43
CA PHE A 366 18.21 -19.03 0.13
C PHE A 366 19.54 -19.50 0.70
N ASP A 367 20.62 -19.05 0.08
CA ASP A 367 21.99 -19.29 0.53
C ASP A 367 22.38 -18.25 1.59
N PHE A 368 22.38 -18.64 2.86
CA PHE A 368 22.71 -17.75 3.98
C PHE A 368 24.19 -17.31 4.01
N GLU A 369 25.10 -18.09 3.43
CA GLU A 369 26.51 -17.74 3.37
C GLU A 369 26.80 -16.68 2.33
N ARG A 370 26.07 -16.75 1.21
CA ARG A 370 26.25 -15.85 0.07
C ARG A 370 25.18 -14.75 0.01
N GLY A 371 24.15 -14.81 0.84
CA GLY A 371 23.12 -13.78 0.93
C GLY A 371 22.21 -13.65 -0.29
N HIS A 372 22.08 -14.67 -1.12
CA HIS A 372 21.25 -14.61 -2.32
C HIS A 372 20.31 -15.80 -2.46
N PHE A 373 19.28 -15.58 -3.27
CA PHE A 373 18.36 -16.63 -3.69
C PHE A 373 18.85 -17.26 -5.00
N ARG A 374 18.77 -18.57 -5.07
CA ARG A 374 18.94 -19.33 -6.32
C ARG A 374 17.63 -19.94 -6.72
N VAL A 375 17.24 -19.77 -7.97
CA VAL A 375 16.15 -20.57 -8.55
C VAL A 375 16.64 -22.00 -8.64
N VAL A 376 15.79 -22.90 -8.17
CA VAL A 376 16.02 -24.33 -8.29
C VAL A 376 14.99 -24.81 -9.32
N ASP A 377 15.45 -25.35 -10.43
CA ASP A 377 14.55 -25.97 -11.38
C ASP A 377 13.69 -27.00 -10.66
N ALA A 378 12.40 -27.07 -11.01
CA ALA A 378 11.49 -28.05 -10.40
C ALA A 378 11.97 -29.48 -10.59
N GLN A 379 12.90 -29.69 -11.53
CA GLN A 379 13.60 -30.95 -11.73
C GLN A 379 14.76 -31.17 -10.75
N ASP A 380 15.29 -30.11 -10.15
CA ASP A 380 16.44 -30.12 -9.25
C ASP A 380 16.07 -29.64 -7.83
N SER A 381 15.01 -30.21 -7.25
CA SER A 381 14.77 -29.94 -5.81
C SER A 381 16.07 -30.30 -5.06
N PRO A 382 16.67 -29.34 -4.30
CA PRO A 382 17.89 -29.63 -3.51
C PRO A 382 17.72 -30.84 -2.61
N ASP A 383 16.51 -31.01 -2.08
CA ASP A 383 16.16 -32.18 -1.28
C ASP A 383 16.19 -33.47 -2.10
N GLU A 384 15.73 -33.43 -3.38
CA GLU A 384 15.76 -34.63 -4.26
C GLU A 384 17.19 -34.97 -4.65
N VAL A 385 18.00 -33.97 -5.01
CA VAL A 385 19.42 -34.15 -5.35
C VAL A 385 20.21 -34.60 -4.12
N GLU A 386 19.97 -34.00 -2.97
CA GLU A 386 20.62 -34.36 -1.73
C GLU A 386 20.21 -35.77 -1.28
N ILE A 387 18.92 -36.07 -1.32
CA ILE A 387 18.38 -37.41 -1.06
C ILE A 387 19.00 -38.44 -2.01
N ALA A 388 19.01 -38.15 -3.31
CA ALA A 388 19.62 -39.02 -4.31
C ALA A 388 21.13 -39.25 -4.05
N ARG A 389 21.85 -38.19 -3.67
CA ARG A 389 23.28 -38.20 -3.38
C ARG A 389 23.58 -39.00 -2.10
N VAL A 390 22.79 -38.81 -1.03
CA VAL A 390 22.91 -39.54 0.23
C VAL A 390 22.67 -41.05 0.01
N VAL A 391 21.63 -41.42 -0.72
CA VAL A 391 21.33 -42.81 -1.04
C VAL A 391 22.38 -43.40 -1.97
N ALA A 392 22.83 -42.62 -2.97
CA ALA A 392 23.88 -43.08 -3.88
C ALA A 392 25.22 -43.32 -3.19
N SER A 393 25.58 -42.49 -2.20
CA SER A 393 26.80 -42.68 -1.43
C SER A 393 26.78 -43.91 -0.56
N ALA A 394 25.59 -44.36 -0.13
CA ALA A 394 25.40 -45.60 0.59
C ALA A 394 25.41 -46.87 -0.31
N MET A 395 25.33 -46.68 -1.63
CA MET A 395 25.34 -47.79 -2.60
C MET A 395 26.78 -48.26 -2.89
N SER A 396 27.00 -49.59 -2.84
CA SER A 396 28.26 -50.18 -3.31
C SER A 396 28.35 -50.13 -4.84
N LYS A 397 29.51 -49.72 -5.37
CA LYS A 397 29.77 -49.65 -6.83
C LYS A 397 29.75 -50.99 -7.54
N GLN A 398 29.78 -52.08 -6.78
CA GLN A 398 29.93 -53.43 -7.32
C GLN A 398 28.68 -54.31 -7.13
N LYS A 399 27.59 -53.78 -6.53
CA LYS A 399 26.38 -54.53 -6.25
C LYS A 399 25.19 -54.02 -7.05
N PHE A 400 24.41 -54.96 -7.61
CA PHE A 400 23.08 -54.66 -8.14
C PHE A 400 22.07 -54.81 -7.00
N TYR A 401 21.15 -53.86 -6.90
CA TYR A 401 20.14 -53.83 -5.86
C TYR A 401 18.76 -54.08 -6.46
N SER A 402 18.00 -54.96 -5.84
CA SER A 402 16.56 -55.02 -6.12
C SER A 402 15.87 -53.77 -5.57
N ARG A 403 14.69 -53.47 -6.08
CA ARG A 403 13.92 -52.29 -5.61
C ARG A 403 13.68 -52.32 -4.09
N LYS A 404 13.41 -53.50 -3.51
CA LYS A 404 13.23 -53.62 -2.06
C LYS A 404 14.51 -53.37 -1.26
N GLU A 405 15.65 -53.84 -1.76
CA GLU A 405 16.95 -53.57 -1.14
C GLU A 405 17.32 -52.12 -1.21
N LEU A 406 17.02 -51.42 -2.34
CA LEU A 406 17.20 -50.00 -2.51
C LEU A 406 16.30 -49.18 -1.57
N GLU A 407 15.05 -49.57 -1.41
CA GLU A 407 14.13 -48.88 -0.48
C GLU A 407 14.60 -49.06 0.98
N LEU A 408 15.15 -50.23 1.34
CA LEU A 408 15.70 -50.44 2.67
C LEU A 408 16.99 -49.66 2.91
N LEU A 409 17.89 -49.64 1.93
CA LEU A 409 19.12 -48.86 1.96
C LEU A 409 18.82 -47.36 2.03
N ALA A 410 17.89 -46.88 1.23
CA ALA A 410 17.45 -45.48 1.24
C ALA A 410 16.90 -45.10 2.61
N ARG A 411 16.08 -45.97 3.22
CA ARG A 411 15.52 -45.71 4.55
C ARG A 411 16.61 -45.59 5.61
N GLN A 412 17.62 -46.45 5.55
CA GLN A 412 18.75 -46.41 6.47
C GLN A 412 19.63 -45.18 6.24
N ALA A 413 20.02 -44.91 5.01
CA ALA A 413 20.85 -43.77 4.65
C ALA A 413 20.20 -42.42 4.99
N LEU A 414 18.89 -42.27 4.75
CA LEU A 414 18.14 -41.07 5.12
C LEU A 414 18.08 -40.88 6.64
N LYS A 415 17.92 -41.99 7.40
CA LYS A 415 17.90 -41.93 8.86
C LYS A 415 19.25 -41.54 9.44
N GLU A 416 20.35 -42.07 8.91
CA GLU A 416 21.73 -41.76 9.33
C GLU A 416 22.13 -40.30 9.03
N ASN A 417 21.50 -39.67 8.05
CA ASN A 417 21.72 -38.26 7.68
C ASN A 417 20.62 -37.32 8.20
N GLU A 418 19.84 -37.73 9.18
CA GLU A 418 18.76 -36.94 9.81
C GLU A 418 17.68 -36.45 8.84
N LEU A 419 17.53 -37.09 7.70
CA LEU A 419 16.49 -36.78 6.70
C LEU A 419 15.21 -37.59 6.96
N ALA A 420 14.10 -37.19 6.33
CA ALA A 420 12.84 -37.89 6.46
C ALA A 420 12.97 -39.36 6.02
N SER A 421 12.82 -40.33 6.93
CA SER A 421 13.16 -41.74 6.74
C SER A 421 11.95 -42.71 6.71
N GLY A 422 10.72 -42.20 6.54
CA GLY A 422 9.52 -43.02 6.41
C GLY A 422 9.50 -43.87 5.12
N GLU A 423 8.65 -44.92 5.07
CA GLU A 423 8.52 -45.78 3.87
C GLU A 423 8.20 -44.98 2.59
N ARG A 424 7.41 -43.92 2.72
CA ARG A 424 7.05 -43.05 1.59
C ARG A 424 8.26 -42.26 1.12
N ALA A 425 9.07 -41.71 2.05
CA ALA A 425 10.29 -40.99 1.74
C ALA A 425 11.33 -41.90 1.07
N ALA A 426 11.49 -43.11 1.56
CA ALA A 426 12.40 -44.09 0.94
C ALA A 426 12.00 -44.47 -0.49
N ARG A 427 10.70 -44.62 -0.78
CA ARG A 427 10.22 -44.89 -2.15
C ARG A 427 10.49 -43.72 -3.10
N TYR A 428 10.30 -42.49 -2.63
CA TYR A 428 10.65 -41.32 -3.42
C TYR A 428 12.16 -41.19 -3.62
N ALA A 429 12.96 -41.45 -2.59
CA ALA A 429 14.41 -41.45 -2.70
C ALA A 429 14.93 -42.42 -3.76
N VAL A 430 14.34 -43.60 -3.88
CA VAL A 430 14.68 -44.56 -4.94
C VAL A 430 14.34 -44.01 -6.33
N SER A 431 13.21 -43.34 -6.49
CA SER A 431 12.85 -42.72 -7.75
C SER A 431 13.80 -41.55 -8.13
N TYR A 432 14.29 -40.81 -7.14
CA TYR A 432 15.30 -39.77 -7.35
C TYR A 432 16.64 -40.31 -7.77
N VAL A 433 17.09 -41.40 -7.13
CA VAL A 433 18.31 -42.10 -7.55
C VAL A 433 18.22 -42.60 -8.99
N GLN A 434 17.07 -43.16 -9.39
CA GLN A 434 16.83 -43.55 -10.78
C GLN A 434 16.84 -42.36 -11.75
N LYS A 435 16.24 -41.21 -11.34
CA LYS A 435 16.18 -40.01 -12.13
C LYS A 435 17.57 -39.37 -12.36
N TYR A 436 18.38 -39.29 -11.30
CA TYR A 436 19.64 -38.54 -11.33
C TYR A 436 20.89 -39.38 -11.62
N LEU A 437 20.85 -40.66 -11.38
CA LEU A 437 21.99 -41.57 -11.61
C LEU A 437 21.88 -42.41 -12.89
N GLY A 438 20.79 -42.25 -13.65
CA GLY A 438 20.62 -42.89 -14.92
C GLY A 438 20.72 -44.45 -14.86
N GLU A 439 21.32 -45.06 -15.86
CA GLU A 439 21.34 -46.50 -16.12
C GLU A 439 21.99 -47.37 -15.03
N ARG A 440 22.39 -46.88 -13.89
CA ARG A 440 23.01 -47.66 -12.80
C ARG A 440 22.00 -48.43 -11.93
N VAL A 441 20.71 -48.21 -12.15
CA VAL A 441 19.64 -48.93 -11.43
C VAL A 441 18.76 -49.61 -12.49
N LYS A 442 19.02 -50.83 -12.79
CA LYS A 442 18.14 -51.70 -13.61
C LYS A 442 17.28 -52.57 -12.71
#